data_8df5ff1a2516b483a7bc398e42d8e6d3
#
_entry.id   8df5ff1a2516b483a7bc398e42d8e6d3
#
_cell.length_a   1.000
_cell.length_b   1.000
_cell.length_c   1.000
_cell.angle_alpha   90.00
_cell.angle_beta   90.00
_cell.angle_gamma   90.00
#
_symmetry.space_group_name_H-M   'P 1'
#
loop_
_entity.id
_entity.type
_entity.pdbx_description
1 polymer ?
#
loop_
_entity_poly.entity_id
_entity_poly.type
_entity_poly.pdbx_seq_one_letter_code
_entity_poly.pdbx_strand_id
1 'polypeptide(L)'
;MTMKILISNDDGYQAPGIVALYEALKDIAEVEVIAPEQNNSAKSNALTLHSPLYVHKASNGFRYVNGTPADCVHIALTGLLDYRPDLVVSGINNGANMGDDTIYSGTVGAAMEGYLFGIPAIAFSQVETDWHEQDSAARKARELVQGMLQQLLV
;
A
#
# COMPACT_ATOMS: atom_id res chain seq x y z
N MET A 1 -6.91 -3.31 22.03
CA MET A 1 -7.06 -3.97 20.71
C MET A 1 -6.01 -3.44 19.75
N THR A 2 -5.33 -4.35 19.08
CA THR A 2 -4.33 -3.96 18.11
C THR A 2 -5.00 -3.58 16.79
N MET A 3 -4.67 -2.40 16.27
CA MET A 3 -5.14 -1.97 14.95
C MET A 3 -4.42 -2.74 13.85
N LYS A 4 -5.10 -2.96 12.74
CA LYS A 4 -4.58 -3.74 11.63
C LYS A 4 -4.50 -2.89 10.38
N ILE A 5 -3.33 -2.89 9.75
CA ILE A 5 -3.04 -2.09 8.56
C ILE A 5 -2.67 -3.01 7.40
N LEU A 6 -3.28 -2.76 6.23
CA LEU A 6 -2.88 -3.37 4.98
C LEU A 6 -2.06 -2.37 4.19
N ILE A 7 -0.85 -2.76 3.79
CA ILE A 7 0.04 -1.92 2.97
C ILE A 7 0.16 -2.51 1.57
N SER A 8 0.07 -1.65 0.56
CA SER A 8 0.40 -1.97 -0.81
C SER A 8 1.17 -0.82 -1.45
N ASN A 9 1.57 -0.93 -2.71
CA ASN A 9 2.27 0.14 -3.43
C ASN A 9 2.18 -0.08 -4.94
N ASP A 10 2.78 0.83 -5.70
CA ASP A 10 2.88 0.75 -7.16
C ASP A 10 4.27 0.26 -7.62
N ASP A 11 5.29 0.46 -6.80
CA ASP A 11 6.67 0.19 -7.19
C ASP A 11 7.09 -1.28 -7.04
N GLY A 12 6.28 -2.09 -6.37
CA GLY A 12 6.55 -3.51 -6.14
C GLY A 12 6.98 -3.81 -4.69
N TYR A 13 6.85 -5.08 -4.30
CA TYR A 13 7.07 -5.49 -2.91
C TYR A 13 8.54 -5.35 -2.46
N GLN A 14 9.49 -5.29 -3.40
CA GLN A 14 10.91 -5.14 -3.11
C GLN A 14 11.37 -3.69 -3.09
N ALA A 15 10.51 -2.74 -3.42
CA ALA A 15 10.88 -1.34 -3.49
C ALA A 15 11.25 -0.80 -2.10
N PRO A 16 12.26 0.09 -2.03
CA PRO A 16 12.66 0.66 -0.73
C PRO A 16 11.55 1.42 -0.02
N GLY A 17 10.62 2.03 -0.78
CA GLY A 17 9.52 2.80 -0.20
C GLY A 17 8.56 1.98 0.65
N ILE A 18 8.19 0.79 0.20
CA ILE A 18 7.28 -0.06 0.97
C ILE A 18 7.99 -0.69 2.17
N VAL A 19 9.27 -1.00 2.02
CA VAL A 19 10.08 -1.51 3.13
C VAL A 19 10.19 -0.46 4.23
N ALA A 20 10.49 0.79 3.86
CA ALA A 20 10.58 1.90 4.82
C ALA A 20 9.24 2.14 5.52
N LEU A 21 8.14 2.09 4.77
CA LEU A 21 6.80 2.26 5.33
C LEU A 21 6.46 1.14 6.32
N TYR A 22 6.73 -0.10 5.96
CA TYR A 22 6.52 -1.24 6.85
C TYR A 22 7.32 -1.09 8.15
N GLU A 23 8.60 -0.75 8.04
CA GLU A 23 9.46 -0.58 9.21
C GLU A 23 8.97 0.56 10.12
N ALA A 24 8.40 1.60 9.53
CA ALA A 24 7.87 2.73 10.30
C ALA A 24 6.56 2.40 11.02
N LEU A 25 5.77 1.43 10.54
CA LEU A 25 4.44 1.15 11.07
C LEU A 25 4.35 -0.15 11.89
N LYS A 26 5.30 -1.06 11.76
CA LYS A 26 5.19 -2.40 12.34
C LYS A 26 5.08 -2.45 13.86
N ASP A 27 5.55 -1.40 14.55
CA ASP A 27 5.52 -1.33 16.01
C ASP A 27 4.28 -0.60 16.56
N ILE A 28 3.48 0.04 15.69
CA ILE A 28 2.27 0.74 16.12
C ILE A 28 0.98 0.01 15.72
N ALA A 29 1.08 -1.02 14.90
CA ALA A 29 -0.06 -1.78 14.42
C ALA A 29 0.39 -3.15 13.93
N GLU A 30 -0.57 -4.06 13.74
CA GLU A 30 -0.32 -5.28 12.98
C GLU A 30 -0.35 -4.94 11.50
N VAL A 31 0.73 -5.19 10.79
CA VAL A 31 0.89 -4.78 9.40
C VAL A 31 1.00 -6.01 8.50
N GLU A 32 0.16 -6.04 7.47
CA GLU A 32 0.24 -7.03 6.39
C GLU A 32 0.62 -6.30 5.11
N VAL A 33 1.60 -6.83 4.37
CA VAL A 33 2.03 -6.26 3.10
C VAL A 33 1.62 -7.18 1.97
N ILE A 34 0.84 -6.66 1.03
CA ILE A 34 0.44 -7.36 -0.19
C ILE A 34 0.64 -6.39 -1.34
N ALA A 35 1.65 -6.62 -2.16
CA ALA A 35 2.10 -5.66 -3.17
C ALA A 35 2.35 -6.34 -4.51
N PRO A 36 2.44 -5.58 -5.60
CA PRO A 36 2.77 -6.14 -6.91
C PRO A 36 4.13 -6.83 -6.92
N GLU A 37 4.24 -7.85 -7.74
CA GLU A 37 5.50 -8.57 -7.93
C GLU A 37 6.59 -7.66 -8.51
N GLN A 38 6.19 -6.74 -9.38
CA GLN A 38 7.10 -5.84 -10.10
C GLN A 38 6.58 -4.43 -10.06
N ASN A 39 7.46 -3.47 -10.42
CA ASN A 39 7.06 -2.09 -10.60
C ASN A 39 5.93 -2.00 -11.64
N ASN A 40 4.83 -1.36 -11.26
CA ASN A 40 3.61 -1.28 -12.06
C ASN A 40 3.39 0.11 -12.67
N SER A 41 4.36 1.02 -12.58
CA SER A 41 4.19 2.45 -12.89
C SER A 41 3.78 2.73 -14.33
N ALA A 42 4.12 1.86 -15.28
CA ALA A 42 3.79 2.05 -16.69
C ALA A 42 2.54 1.27 -17.12
N LYS A 43 1.84 0.63 -16.19
CA LYS A 43 0.69 -0.23 -16.49
C LYS A 43 -0.60 0.40 -15.98
N SER A 44 -1.73 -0.15 -16.45
CA SER A 44 -3.03 0.21 -15.91
C SER A 44 -3.12 -0.10 -14.43
N ASN A 45 -3.82 0.75 -13.67
CA ASN A 45 -4.12 0.51 -12.27
C ASN A 45 -5.49 -0.15 -12.06
N ALA A 46 -6.10 -0.64 -13.14
CA ALA A 46 -7.39 -1.30 -13.08
C ALA A 46 -7.27 -2.74 -12.56
N LEU A 47 -8.38 -3.31 -12.14
CA LEU A 47 -8.43 -4.72 -11.77
C LEU A 47 -8.16 -5.61 -12.99
N THR A 48 -7.45 -6.70 -12.77
CA THR A 48 -7.15 -7.69 -13.80
C THR A 48 -8.32 -8.65 -13.92
N LEU A 49 -8.94 -8.69 -15.11
CA LEU A 49 -10.13 -9.49 -15.35
C LEU A 49 -9.90 -10.71 -16.23
N HIS A 50 -8.77 -10.78 -16.92
CA HIS A 50 -8.55 -11.78 -17.99
C HIS A 50 -7.38 -12.72 -17.74
N SER A 51 -6.63 -12.54 -16.68
CA SER A 51 -5.47 -13.36 -16.36
C SER A 51 -5.56 -13.88 -14.94
N PRO A 52 -5.13 -15.13 -14.68
CA PRO A 52 -5.12 -15.62 -13.31
C PRO A 52 -4.09 -14.85 -12.48
N LEU A 53 -4.44 -14.62 -11.22
CA LEU A 53 -3.57 -13.96 -10.25
C LEU A 53 -3.06 -15.00 -9.26
N TYR A 54 -1.76 -14.91 -8.95
CA TYR A 54 -1.10 -15.81 -8.02
C TYR A 54 -0.53 -15.02 -6.86
N VAL A 55 -0.73 -15.51 -5.65
CA VAL A 55 -0.21 -14.90 -4.43
C VAL A 55 0.96 -15.73 -3.95
N HIS A 56 2.10 -15.07 -3.75
CA HIS A 56 3.31 -15.69 -3.22
C HIS A 56 3.73 -15.00 -1.93
N LYS A 57 4.50 -15.70 -1.11
CA LYS A 57 5.02 -15.14 0.13
C LYS A 57 6.55 -15.08 0.05
N ALA A 58 7.09 -13.88 0.26
CA ALA A 58 8.53 -13.66 0.28
C ALA A 58 9.14 -14.11 1.61
N SER A 59 10.47 -14.22 1.64
CA SER A 59 11.20 -14.67 2.85
C SER A 59 11.00 -13.73 4.04
N ASN A 60 10.75 -12.44 3.80
CA ASN A 60 10.50 -11.46 4.86
C ASN A 60 9.04 -11.43 5.32
N GLY A 61 8.19 -12.29 4.78
CA GLY A 61 6.77 -12.35 5.13
C GLY A 61 5.86 -11.49 4.26
N PHE A 62 6.40 -10.64 3.40
CA PHE A 62 5.59 -9.86 2.47
C PHE A 62 4.96 -10.79 1.43
N ARG A 63 3.72 -10.52 1.07
CA ARG A 63 3.06 -11.23 -0.04
C ARG A 63 3.12 -10.38 -1.29
N TYR A 64 3.26 -11.04 -2.43
CA TYR A 64 3.27 -10.35 -3.71
C TYR A 64 2.40 -11.07 -4.73
N VAL A 65 1.85 -10.28 -5.64
CA VAL A 65 0.87 -10.72 -6.62
C VAL A 65 1.32 -10.27 -8.01
N ASN A 66 1.11 -11.12 -9.00
CA ASN A 66 1.38 -10.79 -10.41
C ASN A 66 0.28 -9.91 -11.00
N GLY A 67 -0.05 -8.83 -10.34
CA GLY A 67 -1.14 -7.94 -10.73
C GLY A 67 -0.87 -6.50 -10.37
N THR A 68 -1.92 -5.70 -10.47
CA THR A 68 -1.88 -4.27 -10.14
C THR A 68 -1.96 -4.05 -8.64
N PRO A 69 -1.64 -2.83 -8.14
CA PRO A 69 -1.88 -2.49 -6.75
C PRO A 69 -3.35 -2.67 -6.34
N ALA A 70 -4.29 -2.30 -7.20
CA ALA A 70 -5.71 -2.52 -6.93
C ALA A 70 -6.04 -4.01 -6.81
N ASP A 71 -5.44 -4.87 -7.65
CA ASP A 71 -5.60 -6.33 -7.54
C ASP A 71 -5.14 -6.82 -6.18
N CYS A 72 -4.01 -6.32 -5.69
CA CYS A 72 -3.45 -6.73 -4.40
C CYS A 72 -4.41 -6.43 -3.25
N VAL A 73 -4.96 -5.21 -3.22
CA VAL A 73 -5.91 -4.81 -2.19
C VAL A 73 -7.22 -5.59 -2.35
N HIS A 74 -7.70 -5.75 -3.57
CA HIS A 74 -8.94 -6.48 -3.83
C HIS A 74 -8.85 -7.93 -3.35
N ILE A 75 -7.79 -8.64 -3.69
CA ILE A 75 -7.58 -10.03 -3.26
C ILE A 75 -7.50 -10.11 -1.73
N ALA A 76 -6.78 -9.17 -1.11
CA ALA A 76 -6.63 -9.14 0.33
C ALA A 76 -7.99 -9.03 1.02
N LEU A 77 -8.86 -8.14 0.52
CA LEU A 77 -10.12 -7.82 1.16
C LEU A 77 -11.24 -8.80 0.82
N THR A 78 -11.11 -9.55 -0.28
CA THR A 78 -12.17 -10.48 -0.73
C THR A 78 -11.92 -11.94 -0.34
N GLY A 79 -10.74 -12.30 0.13
CA GLY A 79 -10.53 -13.70 0.47
C GLY A 79 -9.22 -14.07 1.13
N LEU A 80 -8.15 -13.31 0.90
CA LEU A 80 -6.84 -13.67 1.41
C LEU A 80 -6.71 -13.43 2.91
N LEU A 81 -7.23 -12.29 3.38
CA LEU A 81 -7.24 -11.97 4.81
C LEU A 81 -8.51 -12.52 5.46
N ASP A 82 -8.37 -13.07 6.65
CA ASP A 82 -9.49 -13.57 7.45
C ASP A 82 -10.04 -12.51 8.40
N TYR A 83 -9.64 -11.26 8.21
CA TYR A 83 -10.08 -10.12 9.01
C TYR A 83 -10.20 -8.90 8.10
N ARG A 84 -10.90 -7.88 8.62
CA ARG A 84 -11.03 -6.59 7.94
C ARG A 84 -9.98 -5.63 8.50
N PRO A 85 -9.05 -5.12 7.67
CA PRO A 85 -8.10 -4.10 8.15
C PRO A 85 -8.82 -2.83 8.60
N ASP A 86 -8.22 -2.12 9.53
CA ASP A 86 -8.73 -0.84 10.00
C ASP A 86 -8.31 0.30 9.09
N LEU A 87 -7.22 0.12 8.33
CA LEU A 87 -6.66 1.14 7.46
C LEU A 87 -5.91 0.48 6.30
N VAL A 88 -6.05 1.06 5.10
CA VAL A 88 -5.24 0.70 3.93
C VAL A 88 -4.25 1.83 3.69
N VAL A 89 -2.97 1.51 3.60
CA VAL A 89 -1.91 2.47 3.33
C VAL A 89 -1.19 2.07 2.05
N SER A 90 -1.09 2.99 1.10
CA SER A 90 -0.39 2.74 -0.17
C SER A 90 0.84 3.61 -0.26
N GLY A 91 1.98 3.02 -0.52
CA GLY A 91 3.22 3.77 -0.73
C GLY A 91 4.43 3.10 -0.08
N ILE A 92 5.49 3.80 0.09
CA ILE A 92 5.70 5.20 -0.35
C ILE A 92 6.13 5.17 -1.82
N ASN A 93 5.36 5.82 -2.69
CA ASN A 93 5.67 5.85 -4.10
C ASN A 93 6.83 6.80 -4.38
N ASN A 94 7.75 6.38 -5.25
CA ASN A 94 8.85 7.20 -5.69
C ASN A 94 8.41 8.04 -6.89
N GLY A 95 8.32 9.34 -6.69
CA GLY A 95 7.85 10.27 -7.69
C GLY A 95 6.53 10.90 -7.31
N ALA A 96 6.22 12.06 -7.89
CA ALA A 96 5.01 12.81 -7.59
C ALA A 96 3.81 12.22 -8.32
N ASN A 97 2.71 12.02 -7.59
CA ASN A 97 1.42 11.67 -8.17
C ASN A 97 0.59 12.95 -8.27
N MET A 98 0.95 13.83 -9.20
CA MET A 98 0.34 15.16 -9.35
C MET A 98 -0.29 15.32 -10.72
N GLY A 99 -1.29 16.20 -10.81
CA GLY A 99 -1.98 16.48 -12.05
C GLY A 99 -2.85 15.30 -12.52
N ASP A 100 -2.95 15.12 -13.82
CA ASP A 100 -3.77 14.06 -14.41
C ASP A 100 -3.28 12.67 -14.06
N ASP A 101 -2.00 12.52 -13.78
CA ASP A 101 -1.41 11.22 -13.42
C ASP A 101 -1.86 10.75 -12.05
N THR A 102 -2.29 11.65 -11.18
CA THR A 102 -2.73 11.30 -9.83
C THR A 102 -3.89 10.31 -9.84
N ILE A 103 -4.86 10.52 -10.74
CA ILE A 103 -6.07 9.68 -10.81
C ILE A 103 -5.73 8.26 -11.27
N TYR A 104 -4.71 8.12 -12.09
CA TYR A 104 -4.34 6.84 -12.72
C TYR A 104 -3.14 6.17 -12.07
N SER A 105 -2.60 6.77 -11.01
CA SER A 105 -1.48 6.18 -10.28
C SER A 105 -1.90 4.89 -9.58
N GLY A 106 -1.05 3.87 -9.67
CA GLY A 106 -1.27 2.63 -8.95
C GLY A 106 -1.29 2.81 -7.44
N THR A 107 -0.51 3.77 -6.93
CA THR A 107 -0.50 4.10 -5.51
C THR A 107 -1.87 4.60 -5.05
N VAL A 108 -2.46 5.52 -5.81
CA VAL A 108 -3.80 6.02 -5.54
C VAL A 108 -4.83 4.92 -5.80
N GLY A 109 -4.65 4.10 -6.84
CA GLY A 109 -5.56 3.01 -7.16
C GLY A 109 -5.70 2.00 -6.03
N ALA A 110 -4.60 1.64 -5.37
CA ALA A 110 -4.64 0.75 -4.22
C ALA A 110 -5.45 1.36 -3.07
N ALA A 111 -5.22 2.64 -2.77
CA ALA A 111 -5.97 3.33 -1.71
C ALA A 111 -7.45 3.45 -2.06
N MET A 112 -7.78 3.74 -3.31
CA MET A 112 -9.16 3.84 -3.77
C MET A 112 -9.88 2.49 -3.65
N GLU A 113 -9.20 1.38 -3.95
CA GLU A 113 -9.80 0.06 -3.80
C GLU A 113 -10.18 -0.20 -2.35
N GLY A 114 -9.29 0.15 -1.40
CA GLY A 114 -9.61 0.04 0.02
C GLY A 114 -10.83 0.89 0.39
N TYR A 115 -10.89 2.11 -0.12
CA TYR A 115 -12.01 3.00 0.13
C TYR A 115 -13.33 2.43 -0.40
N LEU A 116 -13.31 1.77 -1.56
CA LEU A 116 -14.51 1.15 -2.13
C LEU A 116 -15.06 0.03 -1.24
N PHE A 117 -14.23 -0.59 -0.43
CA PHE A 117 -14.66 -1.57 0.57
C PHE A 117 -15.05 -0.93 1.90
N GLY A 118 -15.10 0.40 1.95
CA GLY A 118 -15.49 1.12 3.16
C GLY A 118 -14.39 1.22 4.22
N ILE A 119 -13.12 0.97 3.83
CA ILE A 119 -12.00 1.04 4.75
C ILE A 119 -11.28 2.37 4.54
N PRO A 120 -10.99 3.13 5.60
CA PRO A 120 -10.18 4.34 5.47
C PRO A 120 -8.86 4.03 4.78
N ALA A 121 -8.43 4.91 3.87
CA ALA A 121 -7.25 4.67 3.07
C ALA A 121 -6.45 5.95 2.89
N ILE A 122 -5.11 5.80 2.80
CA ILE A 122 -4.20 6.91 2.57
C ILE A 122 -3.08 6.47 1.63
N ALA A 123 -2.68 7.37 0.74
CA ALA A 123 -1.59 7.13 -0.20
C ALA A 123 -0.47 8.13 0.05
N PHE A 124 0.77 7.63 0.06
CA PHE A 124 1.95 8.46 0.26
C PHE A 124 2.84 8.43 -0.97
N SER A 125 3.30 9.60 -1.38
CA SER A 125 4.23 9.76 -2.49
C SER A 125 5.35 10.69 -2.07
N GLN A 126 6.57 10.37 -2.52
CA GLN A 126 7.73 11.21 -2.33
C GLN A 126 8.00 11.98 -3.61
N VAL A 127 8.10 13.30 -3.51
CA VAL A 127 8.24 14.17 -4.69
C VAL A 127 9.64 14.04 -5.31
N GLU A 128 10.66 13.85 -4.48
CA GLU A 128 12.03 13.71 -4.94
C GLU A 128 12.39 12.23 -5.08
N THR A 129 13.19 11.93 -6.10
CA THR A 129 13.60 10.57 -6.39
C THR A 129 14.83 10.13 -5.60
N ASP A 130 15.32 10.97 -4.70
CA ASP A 130 16.48 10.67 -3.88
C ASP A 130 16.09 9.76 -2.72
N TRP A 131 16.64 8.56 -2.74
CA TRP A 131 16.36 7.54 -1.72
C TRP A 131 16.86 7.92 -0.32
N HIS A 132 17.72 8.95 -0.20
CA HIS A 132 18.17 9.43 1.11
C HIS A 132 17.06 10.12 1.92
N GLU A 133 15.99 10.57 1.26
CA GLU A 133 14.85 11.21 1.91
C GLU A 133 13.81 10.21 2.42
N GLN A 134 13.99 8.92 2.19
CA GLN A 134 12.99 7.91 2.47
C GLN A 134 12.68 7.76 3.95
N ASP A 135 13.69 7.80 4.81
CA ASP A 135 13.48 7.71 6.25
C ASP A 135 12.68 8.88 6.78
N SER A 136 12.88 10.07 6.21
CA SER A 136 12.10 11.26 6.57
C SER A 136 10.65 11.12 6.13
N ALA A 137 10.41 10.64 4.90
CA ALA A 137 9.07 10.40 4.39
C ALA A 137 8.35 9.33 5.22
N ALA A 138 9.04 8.27 5.59
CA ALA A 138 8.48 7.21 6.41
C ALA A 138 8.08 7.70 7.81
N ARG A 139 8.87 8.58 8.41
CA ARG A 139 8.55 9.18 9.72
C ARG A 139 7.31 10.04 9.63
N LYS A 140 7.18 10.85 8.59
CA LYS A 140 5.99 11.67 8.36
C LYS A 140 4.76 10.81 8.15
N ALA A 141 4.90 9.73 7.38
CA ALA A 141 3.82 8.78 7.17
C ALA A 141 3.39 8.15 8.50
N ARG A 142 4.34 7.77 9.35
CA ARG A 142 4.05 7.22 10.67
C ARG A 142 3.23 8.19 11.52
N GLU A 143 3.61 9.46 11.55
CA GLU A 143 2.88 10.46 12.32
C GLU A 143 1.45 10.60 11.86
N LEU A 144 1.23 10.66 10.55
CA LEU A 144 -0.10 10.76 9.97
C LEU A 144 -0.94 9.52 10.25
N VAL A 145 -0.35 8.34 10.11
CA VAL A 145 -1.03 7.08 10.39
C VAL A 145 -1.40 6.96 11.86
N GLN A 146 -0.49 7.34 12.77
CA GLN A 146 -0.80 7.34 14.20
C GLN A 146 -2.00 8.24 14.51
N GLY A 147 -2.06 9.43 13.90
CA GLY A 147 -3.18 10.34 14.07
C GLY A 147 -4.49 9.73 13.57
N MET A 148 -4.47 9.08 12.40
CA MET A 148 -5.65 8.42 11.86
C MET A 148 -6.12 7.26 12.74
N LEU A 149 -5.19 6.43 13.24
CA LEU A 149 -5.54 5.32 14.11
C LEU A 149 -6.17 5.79 15.41
N GLN A 150 -5.69 6.90 15.96
CA GLN A 150 -6.28 7.48 17.17
C GLN A 150 -7.71 7.95 16.93
N GLN A 151 -7.98 8.52 15.78
CA GLN A 151 -9.34 8.93 15.41
C GLN A 151 -10.28 7.74 15.25
N LEU A 152 -9.77 6.62 14.74
CA LEU A 152 -10.58 5.41 14.55
C LEU A 152 -10.93 4.71 15.86
N LEU A 153 -10.20 5.00 16.94
CA LEU A 153 -10.47 4.44 18.26
C LEU A 153 -11.58 5.17 19.02
N VAL A 154 -12.01 6.31 18.55
CA VAL A 154 -13.02 7.14 19.24
C VAL A 154 -14.43 6.71 18.87
#